data_817bda3be05a386303f59d72f536910d
#
_entry.id   817bda3be05a386303f59d72f536910d
#
_cell.length_a   1.000
_cell.length_b   1.000
_cell.length_c   1.000
_cell.angle_alpha   90.00
_cell.angle_beta   90.00
_cell.angle_gamma   90.00
#
_symmetry.space_group_name_H-M   'P 1'
#
loop_
_entity.id
_entity.type
_entity.pdbx_description
1 polymer ?
#
loop_
_entity_poly.entity_id
_entity_poly.type
_entity_poly.pdbx_seq_one_letter_code
_entity_poly.pdbx_strand_id
1 'polypeptide(L)'
;MTNSNNITPADRVGTVKEYYFSKKLREIAQLNAQGADIISLGIGGPDLPPSQAVIDTLCEQARLDNTHGYQPYIGIPELREAYAQWYSHYYGVTLDPASEILPLIGSKEGI
;
A
#
# COMPACT_ATOMS: atom_id res chain seq x y z
N MET A 1 20.05 17.32 -38.08
CA MET A 1 18.87 16.46 -38.36
C MET A 1 18.51 15.76 -37.06
N THR A 2 17.57 16.32 -36.33
CA THR A 2 17.08 15.75 -35.06
C THR A 2 16.01 14.71 -35.40
N ASN A 3 16.37 13.43 -35.30
CA ASN A 3 15.39 12.34 -35.34
C ASN A 3 14.53 12.42 -34.08
N SER A 4 13.42 13.14 -34.14
CA SER A 4 12.38 13.04 -33.13
C SER A 4 11.68 11.70 -33.34
N ASN A 5 12.09 10.67 -32.61
CA ASN A 5 11.31 9.44 -32.49
C ASN A 5 9.97 9.83 -31.85
N ASN A 6 8.97 10.11 -32.67
CA ASN A 6 7.59 10.32 -32.23
C ASN A 6 7.04 8.97 -31.71
N ILE A 7 7.26 8.68 -30.44
CA ILE A 7 6.62 7.55 -29.75
C ILE A 7 5.18 7.97 -29.47
N THR A 8 4.24 7.45 -30.26
CA THR A 8 2.83 7.67 -30.02
C THR A 8 2.26 6.54 -29.17
N PRO A 9 1.47 6.83 -28.13
CA PRO A 9 0.77 5.80 -27.36
C PRO A 9 -0.14 4.97 -28.28
N ALA A 10 -0.36 3.69 -27.94
CA ALA A 10 -1.34 2.87 -28.64
C ALA A 10 -2.76 3.46 -28.50
N ASP A 11 -3.60 3.34 -29.52
CA ASP A 11 -4.95 3.93 -29.57
C ASP A 11 -5.82 3.54 -28.36
N ARG A 12 -5.66 2.32 -27.84
CA ARG A 12 -6.36 1.84 -26.63
C ARG A 12 -6.08 2.67 -25.38
N VAL A 13 -4.92 3.36 -25.30
CA VAL A 13 -4.60 4.23 -24.16
C VAL A 13 -5.49 5.47 -24.13
N GLY A 14 -5.91 5.95 -25.30
CA GLY A 14 -6.84 7.08 -25.42
C GLY A 14 -8.24 6.80 -24.88
N THR A 15 -8.61 5.53 -24.69
CA THR A 15 -9.90 5.13 -24.11
C THR A 15 -9.90 5.07 -22.58
N VAL A 16 -8.72 5.10 -21.97
CA VAL A 16 -8.57 5.05 -20.50
C VAL A 16 -8.98 6.41 -19.92
N LYS A 17 -10.04 6.39 -19.11
CA LYS A 17 -10.51 7.59 -18.41
C LYS A 17 -9.79 7.71 -17.07
N GLU A 18 -9.47 8.94 -16.71
CA GLU A 18 -8.94 9.21 -15.37
C GLU A 18 -9.94 8.77 -14.30
N TYR A 19 -9.40 8.16 -13.24
CA TYR A 19 -10.20 7.72 -12.10
C TYR A 19 -10.94 8.91 -11.47
N TYR A 20 -12.24 8.75 -11.24
CA TYR A 20 -13.13 9.83 -10.79
C TYR A 20 -12.63 10.52 -9.51
N PHE A 21 -12.25 9.73 -8.50
CA PHE A 21 -11.77 10.30 -7.22
C PHE A 21 -10.45 11.05 -7.37
N SER A 22 -9.54 10.62 -8.24
CA SER A 22 -8.30 11.34 -8.52
C SER A 22 -8.58 12.77 -9.02
N LYS A 23 -9.55 12.89 -9.94
CA LYS A 23 -10.00 14.19 -10.44
C LYS A 23 -10.64 15.05 -9.33
N LYS A 24 -11.50 14.44 -8.51
CA LYS A 24 -12.21 15.16 -7.43
C LYS A 24 -11.27 15.61 -6.30
N LEU A 25 -10.30 14.81 -5.92
CA LEU A 25 -9.29 15.20 -4.93
C LEU A 25 -8.47 16.40 -5.41
N ARG A 26 -8.10 16.42 -6.69
CA ARG A 26 -7.38 17.55 -7.28
C ARG A 26 -8.23 18.82 -7.31
N GLU A 27 -9.52 18.71 -7.64
CA GLU A 27 -10.48 19.82 -7.61
C GLU A 27 -10.62 20.40 -6.19
N ILE A 28 -10.80 19.53 -5.17
CA ILE A 28 -10.88 19.95 -3.77
C ILE A 28 -9.59 20.64 -3.31
N ALA A 29 -8.42 20.07 -3.68
CA ALA A 29 -7.14 20.67 -3.33
C ALA A 29 -6.98 22.08 -3.94
N GLN A 30 -7.44 22.29 -5.18
CA GLN A 30 -7.41 23.60 -5.82
C GLN A 30 -8.36 24.61 -5.14
N LEU A 31 -9.57 24.18 -4.77
CA LEU A 31 -10.53 25.02 -4.06
C LEU A 31 -10.01 25.40 -2.66
N ASN A 32 -9.41 24.45 -1.94
CA ASN A 32 -8.81 24.73 -0.64
C ASN A 32 -7.61 25.67 -0.73
N ALA A 33 -6.79 25.57 -1.78
CA ALA A 33 -5.73 26.53 -2.06
C ALA A 33 -6.26 27.95 -2.32
N GLN A 34 -7.52 28.08 -2.71
CA GLN A 34 -8.22 29.37 -2.90
C GLN A 34 -9.00 29.82 -1.64
N GLY A 35 -8.88 29.08 -0.53
CA GLY A 35 -9.50 29.43 0.75
C GLY A 35 -10.92 28.88 0.97
N ALA A 36 -11.36 27.87 0.21
CA ALA A 36 -12.71 27.31 0.34
C ALA A 36 -12.92 26.45 1.62
N ASP A 37 -11.84 25.98 2.27
CA ASP A 37 -11.85 25.20 3.51
C ASP A 37 -12.78 23.96 3.46
N ILE A 38 -12.70 23.20 2.37
CA ILE A 38 -13.54 22.03 2.13
C ILE A 38 -12.99 20.83 2.92
N ILE A 39 -13.82 20.27 3.80
CA ILE A 39 -13.54 19.00 4.48
C ILE A 39 -14.02 17.84 3.61
N SER A 40 -13.09 17.01 3.11
CA SER A 40 -13.42 15.87 2.26
C SER A 40 -13.82 14.66 3.08
N LEU A 41 -15.04 14.20 2.90
CA LEU A 41 -15.55 12.92 3.44
C LEU A 41 -15.63 11.82 2.36
N GLY A 42 -15.06 12.07 1.18
CA GLY A 42 -15.18 11.17 0.02
C GLY A 42 -14.27 9.96 0.06
N ILE A 43 -13.18 10.00 0.82
CA ILE A 43 -12.23 8.89 0.97
C ILE A 43 -11.96 8.69 2.45
N GLY A 44 -12.25 7.47 2.94
CA GLY A 44 -11.88 7.05 4.28
C GLY A 44 -10.41 6.63 4.33
N GLY A 45 -9.71 7.05 5.36
CA GLY A 45 -8.35 6.64 5.65
C GLY A 45 -8.04 6.81 7.13
N PRO A 46 -7.04 6.11 7.68
CA PRO A 46 -6.57 6.37 9.02
C PRO A 46 -6.09 7.83 9.13
N ASP A 47 -6.51 8.51 10.17
CA ASP A 47 -6.13 9.90 10.48
C ASP A 47 -5.04 9.98 11.57
N LEU A 48 -4.79 8.87 12.26
CA LEU A 48 -3.74 8.74 13.26
C LEU A 48 -2.53 7.99 12.69
N PRO A 49 -1.30 8.38 13.11
CA PRO A 49 -0.11 7.62 12.75
C PRO A 49 -0.11 6.24 13.44
N PRO A 50 0.68 5.27 12.93
CA PRO A 50 0.97 4.05 13.67
C PRO A 50 1.57 4.36 15.04
N SER A 51 1.49 3.39 15.97
CA SER A 51 2.13 3.58 17.29
C SER A 51 3.64 3.80 17.13
N GLN A 52 4.23 4.56 18.06
CA GLN A 52 5.66 4.85 18.02
C GLN A 52 6.51 3.57 17.99
N ALA A 53 6.10 2.53 18.74
CA ALA A 53 6.79 1.25 18.75
C ALA A 53 6.87 0.59 17.36
N VAL A 54 5.82 0.71 16.53
CA VAL A 54 5.82 0.20 15.15
C VAL A 54 6.79 0.98 14.28
N ILE A 55 6.80 2.31 14.43
CA ILE A 55 7.72 3.20 13.69
C ILE A 55 9.17 2.90 14.05
N ASP A 56 9.47 2.79 15.34
CA ASP A 56 10.82 2.52 15.83
C ASP A 56 11.32 1.16 15.34
N THR A 57 10.50 0.11 15.45
CA THR A 57 10.84 -1.22 14.92
C THR A 57 11.12 -1.19 13.42
N LEU A 58 10.29 -0.49 12.63
CA LEU A 58 10.54 -0.33 11.19
C LEU A 58 11.91 0.35 10.94
N CYS A 59 12.21 1.42 11.65
CA CYS A 59 13.47 2.14 11.52
C CYS A 59 14.67 1.29 11.94
N GLU A 60 14.56 0.50 12.99
CA GLU A 60 15.59 -0.43 13.44
C GLU A 60 15.86 -1.52 12.41
N GLN A 61 14.81 -2.18 11.93
CA GLN A 61 14.95 -3.24 10.93
C GLN A 61 15.51 -2.70 9.59
N ALA A 62 15.11 -1.51 9.18
CA ALA A 62 15.60 -0.89 7.95
C ALA A 62 17.10 -0.51 7.99
N ARG A 63 17.74 -0.50 9.17
CA ARG A 63 19.19 -0.27 9.31
C ARG A 63 20.03 -1.54 9.24
N LEU A 64 19.39 -2.71 9.22
CA LEU A 64 20.09 -3.98 9.15
C LEU A 64 20.48 -4.29 7.71
N ASP A 65 21.72 -4.70 7.47
CA ASP A 65 22.24 -4.96 6.12
C ASP A 65 21.58 -6.15 5.42
N ASN A 66 20.94 -7.06 6.16
CA ASN A 66 20.34 -8.29 5.67
C ASN A 66 18.84 -8.21 5.40
N THR A 67 18.22 -7.03 5.51
CA THR A 67 16.77 -6.86 5.33
C THR A 67 16.35 -6.33 3.96
N HIS A 68 17.30 -6.12 3.04
CA HIS A 68 17.06 -5.45 1.75
C HIS A 68 17.10 -6.40 0.53
N GLY A 69 17.25 -7.69 0.75
CA GLY A 69 17.33 -8.70 -0.33
C GLY A 69 15.96 -9.10 -0.88
N TYR A 70 15.98 -9.85 -1.98
CA TYR A 70 14.79 -10.53 -2.49
C TYR A 70 14.25 -11.52 -1.45
N GLN A 71 12.94 -11.53 -1.31
CA GLN A 71 12.24 -12.40 -0.39
C GLN A 71 11.43 -13.48 -1.14
N PRO A 72 11.09 -14.60 -0.49
CA PRO A 72 10.21 -15.61 -1.08
C PRO A 72 8.83 -15.04 -1.44
N TYR A 73 8.22 -15.53 -2.51
CA TYR A 73 6.88 -15.10 -2.94
C TYR A 73 5.79 -15.33 -1.89
N ILE A 74 5.98 -16.30 -1.02
CA ILE A 74 5.07 -16.61 0.10
C ILE A 74 5.33 -15.76 1.34
N GLY A 75 6.25 -14.81 1.27
CA GLY A 75 6.69 -14.01 2.42
C GLY A 75 7.73 -14.71 3.29
N ILE A 76 8.43 -13.92 4.12
CA ILE A 76 9.44 -14.47 5.04
C ILE A 76 8.77 -15.29 6.15
N PRO A 77 9.45 -16.35 6.67
CA PRO A 77 8.92 -17.17 7.75
C PRO A 77 8.50 -16.36 8.97
N GLU A 78 9.32 -15.42 9.39
CA GLU A 78 9.09 -14.59 10.59
C GLU A 78 7.79 -13.79 10.50
N LEU A 79 7.43 -13.28 9.31
CA LEU A 79 6.17 -12.56 9.10
C LEU A 79 4.98 -13.53 9.21
N ARG A 80 5.08 -14.71 8.62
CA ARG A 80 4.02 -15.73 8.67
C ARG A 80 3.82 -16.26 10.09
N GLU A 81 4.90 -16.49 10.83
CA GLU A 81 4.87 -16.87 12.24
C GLU A 81 4.22 -15.78 13.10
N ALA A 82 4.55 -14.51 12.86
CA ALA A 82 3.93 -13.39 13.56
C ALA A 82 2.41 -13.33 13.33
N TYR A 83 1.94 -13.56 12.09
CA TYR A 83 0.51 -13.67 11.80
C TYR A 83 -0.13 -14.86 12.54
N ALA A 84 0.49 -16.05 12.54
CA ALA A 84 -0.03 -17.20 13.26
C ALA A 84 -0.16 -16.93 14.76
N GLN A 85 0.86 -16.32 15.37
CA GLN A 85 0.85 -15.95 16.78
C GLN A 85 -0.23 -14.90 17.08
N TRP A 86 -0.41 -13.90 16.21
CA TRP A 86 -1.43 -12.87 16.37
C TRP A 86 -2.84 -13.44 16.32
N TYR A 87 -3.13 -14.34 15.35
CA TYR A 87 -4.43 -15.02 15.26
C TYR A 87 -4.68 -15.93 16.45
N SER A 88 -3.67 -16.65 16.92
CA SER A 88 -3.78 -17.48 18.12
C SER A 88 -4.09 -16.65 19.36
N HIS A 89 -3.38 -15.52 19.53
CA HIS A 89 -3.53 -14.67 20.72
C HIS A 89 -4.90 -13.96 20.79
N TYR A 90 -5.35 -13.37 19.68
CA TYR A 90 -6.56 -12.52 19.69
C TYR A 90 -7.85 -13.28 19.36
N TYR A 91 -7.75 -14.36 18.60
CA TYR A 91 -8.94 -15.10 18.13
C TYR A 91 -8.98 -16.55 18.57
N GLY A 92 -7.93 -17.09 19.22
CA GLY A 92 -7.84 -18.50 19.59
C GLY A 92 -7.75 -19.45 18.38
N VAL A 93 -7.34 -18.94 17.21
CA VAL A 93 -7.22 -19.72 15.98
C VAL A 93 -5.77 -20.15 15.81
N THR A 94 -5.55 -21.44 15.69
CA THR A 94 -4.22 -22.01 15.39
C THR A 94 -4.09 -22.18 13.88
N LEU A 95 -3.06 -21.55 13.30
CA LEU A 95 -2.73 -21.63 11.88
C LEU A 95 -1.31 -22.19 11.72
N ASP A 96 -1.12 -23.02 10.71
CA ASP A 96 0.23 -23.43 10.27
C ASP A 96 0.87 -22.30 9.44
N PRO A 97 1.94 -21.66 9.94
CA PRO A 97 2.58 -20.55 9.20
C PRO A 97 3.22 -20.99 7.88
N ALA A 98 3.47 -22.30 7.70
CA ALA A 98 4.08 -22.80 6.47
C ALA A 98 3.09 -22.97 5.32
N SER A 99 1.81 -23.30 5.62
CA SER A 99 0.83 -23.71 4.62
C SER A 99 -0.49 -22.93 4.62
N GLU A 100 -0.83 -22.22 5.72
CA GLU A 100 -2.13 -21.59 5.88
C GLU A 100 -2.06 -20.05 5.91
N ILE A 101 -0.87 -19.46 5.72
CA ILE A 101 -0.68 -18.01 5.72
C ILE A 101 0.04 -17.56 4.45
N LEU A 102 -0.59 -16.63 3.72
CA LEU A 102 -0.01 -15.93 2.59
C LEU A 102 -0.08 -14.41 2.83
N PRO A 103 1.04 -13.75 3.16
CA PRO A 103 1.08 -12.29 3.26
C PRO A 103 0.78 -11.63 1.91
N LEU A 104 -0.02 -10.57 1.95
CA LEU A 104 -0.39 -9.77 0.78
C LEU A 104 0.08 -8.32 0.98
N ILE A 105 0.33 -7.60 -0.11
CA ILE A 105 0.62 -6.15 -0.06
C ILE A 105 -0.64 -5.37 0.34
N GLY A 106 -1.80 -5.88 -0.05
CA GLY A 106 -3.11 -5.34 0.30
C GLY A 106 -4.19 -6.40 0.12
N SER A 107 -5.36 -6.19 0.68
CA SER A 107 -6.47 -7.16 0.64
C SER A 107 -6.97 -7.49 -0.77
N LYS A 108 -6.77 -6.58 -1.74
CA LYS A 108 -7.26 -6.75 -3.12
C LYS A 108 -6.61 -7.92 -3.86
N GLU A 109 -5.38 -8.28 -3.52
CA GLU A 109 -4.70 -9.42 -4.14
C GLU A 109 -5.26 -10.77 -3.67
N GLY A 110 -5.95 -10.79 -2.53
CA GLY A 110 -6.53 -12.00 -1.95
C GLY A 110 -8.01 -12.22 -2.26
N ILE A 111 -8.65 -11.25 -2.92
CA ILE A 111 -10.09 -11.30 -3.28
C ILE A 111 -10.21 -11.79 -4.77
#